data_4e52221218ab180abf53c02075cb8951
#
_entry.id   4e52221218ab180abf53c02075cb8951
#
_cell.length_a   1.000
_cell.length_b   1.000
_cell.length_c   1.000
_cell.angle_alpha   90.00
_cell.angle_beta   90.00
_cell.angle_gamma   90.00
#
_symmetry.space_group_name_H-M   'P 1'
#
loop_
_entity.id
_entity.type
_entity.pdbx_description
1 polymer ?
#
loop_
_entity_poly.entity_id
_entity_poly.type
_entity_poly.pdbx_seq_one_letter_code
_entity_poly.pdbx_strand_id
1 'polypeptide(L)'
;MKRFSGRGLPEGAAELSFEQTLEALLGLVGRPVLVLFSGVAGSPFIAGLVSGRLDRGELDPRLQEVLLRGDDAKVETLFFHVGSRQSGFVLRPDEFERGFWQGEEQLVLQLGNCVVSVLVAGELGRALER
;
A
#
# COMPACT_ATOMS: atom_id res chain seq x y z
N MET A 1 25.04 -2.76 -7.51
CA MET A 1 23.85 -3.40 -6.98
C MET A 1 22.59 -2.59 -7.27
N LYS A 2 21.56 -3.28 -7.54
CA LYS A 2 20.31 -2.62 -7.84
C LYS A 2 19.59 -2.21 -6.60
N ARG A 3 19.23 -0.98 -6.54
CA ARG A 3 18.36 -0.53 -5.47
C ARG A 3 16.96 -0.46 -6.01
N PHE A 4 16.02 -0.82 -5.18
CA PHE A 4 14.63 -0.82 -5.60
C PHE A 4 14.21 0.56 -6.09
N SER A 5 14.50 1.56 -5.31
CA SER A 5 14.07 2.91 -5.64
C SER A 5 14.73 3.46 -6.89
N GLY A 6 15.95 3.09 -7.14
CA GLY A 6 16.66 3.65 -8.28
C GLY A 6 16.26 3.01 -9.60
N ARG A 7 15.91 1.76 -9.54
CA ARG A 7 15.67 1.00 -10.74
C ARG A 7 14.71 -0.14 -10.48
N GLY A 8 13.82 0.07 -9.54
CA GLY A 8 12.93 -0.97 -9.10
C GLY A 8 11.79 -1.29 -10.03
N LEU A 9 11.54 -0.44 -11.02
CA LEU A 9 10.41 -0.68 -11.90
C LEU A 9 10.66 -1.89 -12.77
N PRO A 10 9.74 -2.84 -12.81
CA PRO A 10 9.84 -3.96 -13.72
C PRO A 10 9.86 -3.47 -15.17
N GLU A 11 10.47 -4.25 -16.03
CA GLU A 11 10.50 -3.90 -17.42
C GLU A 11 9.09 -3.77 -17.96
N GLY A 12 8.81 -2.67 -18.63
CA GLY A 12 7.51 -2.42 -19.20
C GLY A 12 6.52 -1.77 -18.24
N ALA A 13 6.87 -1.65 -16.96
CA ALA A 13 5.99 -1.02 -16.00
C ALA A 13 6.09 0.49 -16.10
N ALA A 14 4.95 1.17 -16.01
CA ALA A 14 4.91 2.62 -16.02
C ALA A 14 4.78 3.10 -14.58
N GLU A 15 5.52 4.15 -14.26
CA GLU A 15 5.42 4.76 -12.96
C GLU A 15 4.11 5.52 -12.86
N LEU A 16 3.43 5.37 -11.73
CA LEU A 16 2.17 6.05 -11.46
C LEU A 16 2.42 7.23 -10.55
N SER A 17 1.70 8.31 -10.81
CA SER A 17 1.71 9.46 -9.92
C SER A 17 0.92 9.13 -8.66
N PHE A 18 0.94 10.05 -7.69
CA PHE A 18 0.14 9.87 -6.48
C PHE A 18 -1.34 9.73 -6.83
N GLU A 19 -1.84 10.60 -7.69
CA GLU A 19 -3.25 10.56 -8.07
C GLU A 19 -3.60 9.27 -8.80
N GLN A 20 -2.72 8.83 -9.68
CA GLN A 20 -2.96 7.59 -10.40
C GLN A 20 -2.92 6.38 -9.48
N THR A 21 -2.03 6.41 -8.52
CA THR A 21 -1.95 5.34 -7.53
C THR A 21 -3.19 5.33 -6.65
N LEU A 22 -3.63 6.50 -6.22
CA LEU A 22 -4.85 6.61 -5.44
C LEU A 22 -6.05 6.09 -6.23
N GLU A 23 -6.14 6.46 -7.50
CA GLU A 23 -7.21 5.99 -8.35
C GLU A 23 -7.20 4.47 -8.47
N ALA A 24 -6.01 3.89 -8.61
CA ALA A 24 -5.88 2.44 -8.68
C ALA A 24 -6.35 1.78 -7.38
N LEU A 25 -5.97 2.34 -6.25
CA LEU A 25 -6.41 1.81 -4.95
C LEU A 25 -7.91 1.91 -4.79
N LEU A 26 -8.49 3.04 -5.19
CA LEU A 26 -9.93 3.21 -5.09
C LEU A 26 -10.66 2.20 -5.97
N GLY A 27 -10.07 1.82 -7.08
CA GLY A 27 -10.63 0.79 -7.94
C GLY A 27 -10.60 -0.60 -7.32
N LEU A 28 -9.80 -0.79 -6.30
CA LEU A 28 -9.70 -2.08 -5.62
C LEU A 28 -10.56 -2.15 -4.36
N VAL A 29 -11.14 -1.04 -3.95
CA VAL A 29 -11.99 -1.01 -2.75
C VAL A 29 -13.15 -1.97 -2.92
N GLY A 30 -13.39 -2.76 -1.89
CA GLY A 30 -14.43 -3.78 -1.90
C GLY A 30 -13.95 -5.15 -2.33
N ARG A 31 -12.70 -5.27 -2.78
CA ARG A 31 -12.16 -6.52 -3.25
C ARG A 31 -11.24 -7.16 -2.21
N PRO A 32 -11.18 -8.49 -2.18
CA PRO A 32 -10.22 -9.16 -1.29
C PRO A 32 -8.80 -8.96 -1.82
N VAL A 33 -7.90 -8.61 -0.92
CA VAL A 33 -6.50 -8.38 -1.26
C VAL A 33 -5.60 -8.98 -0.20
N LEU A 34 -4.35 -9.16 -0.56
CA LEU A 34 -3.28 -9.48 0.37
C LEU A 34 -2.29 -8.32 0.28
N VAL A 35 -2.00 -7.72 1.41
CA VAL A 35 -1.08 -6.58 1.45
C VAL A 35 0.19 -6.98 2.17
N LEU A 36 1.31 -6.76 1.52
CA LEU A 36 2.63 -7.06 2.06
C LEU A 36 3.35 -5.76 2.38
N PHE A 37 3.99 -5.73 3.52
CA PHE A 37 4.78 -4.59 3.96
C PHE A 37 6.23 -5.02 4.03
N SER A 38 7.11 -4.30 3.34
CA SER A 38 8.53 -4.60 3.37
C SER A 38 9.31 -3.34 3.59
N GLY A 39 10.57 -3.49 3.95
CA GLY A 39 11.44 -2.35 4.19
C GLY A 39 11.81 -1.66 2.90
N VAL A 40 12.59 -0.61 3.06
CA VAL A 40 13.03 0.15 1.91
C VAL A 40 13.94 -0.69 1.01
N ALA A 41 14.23 -0.10 -0.12
CA ALA A 41 15.05 -0.74 -1.15
C ALA A 41 16.28 -1.42 -0.61
N GLY A 42 16.56 -2.57 -1.14
CA GLY A 42 17.71 -3.35 -0.71
C GLY A 42 17.41 -4.36 0.37
N SER A 43 16.23 -4.30 0.93
CA SER A 43 15.82 -5.23 1.97
C SER A 43 14.76 -6.18 1.39
N PRO A 44 15.06 -7.45 1.24
CA PRO A 44 14.08 -8.39 0.73
C PRO A 44 13.09 -8.86 1.80
N PHE A 45 13.14 -8.28 2.94
CA PHE A 45 12.47 -8.74 4.10
C PHE A 45 11.01 -8.26 4.14
N ILE A 46 10.12 -9.17 4.38
CA ILE A 46 8.73 -8.83 4.57
C ILE A 46 8.50 -8.57 6.03
N ALA A 47 8.14 -7.32 6.36
CA ALA A 47 7.93 -6.92 7.74
C ALA A 47 6.55 -7.27 8.25
N GLY A 48 5.60 -7.48 7.35
CA GLY A 48 4.26 -7.85 7.76
C GLY A 48 3.38 -8.12 6.58
N LEU A 49 2.25 -8.75 6.85
CA LEU A 49 1.25 -8.98 5.82
C LEU A 49 -0.13 -9.01 6.46
N VAL A 50 -1.13 -8.56 5.71
CA VAL A 50 -2.53 -8.63 6.12
C VAL A 50 -3.36 -9.00 4.92
N SER A 51 -4.47 -9.68 5.15
CA SER A 51 -5.38 -10.04 4.07
C SER A 51 -6.80 -9.72 4.49
N GLY A 52 -7.63 -9.46 3.51
CA GLY A 52 -9.03 -9.14 3.73
C GLY A 52 -9.53 -8.23 2.65
N ARG A 53 -10.72 -7.69 2.87
CA ARG A 53 -11.29 -6.75 1.91
C ARG A 53 -10.67 -5.39 2.09
N LEU A 54 -10.30 -4.78 0.98
CA LEU A 54 -9.76 -3.42 1.01
C LEU A 54 -10.91 -2.43 1.08
N ASP A 55 -10.83 -1.53 2.04
CA ASP A 55 -11.81 -0.48 2.19
C ASP A 55 -11.09 0.82 2.48
N ARG A 56 -11.71 1.91 2.06
CA ARG A 56 -11.23 3.22 2.40
C ARG A 56 -12.10 3.76 3.54
N GLY A 57 -11.47 4.43 4.48
CA GLY A 57 -12.24 4.99 5.57
C GLY A 57 -11.36 5.74 6.54
N GLU A 58 -11.89 5.95 7.71
CA GLU A 58 -11.17 6.68 8.74
C GLU A 58 -10.49 5.70 9.68
N LEU A 59 -9.30 6.07 10.09
CA LEU A 59 -8.60 5.31 11.10
C LEU A 59 -9.37 5.41 12.42
N ASP A 60 -9.28 4.35 13.22
CA ASP A 60 -9.84 4.36 14.57
C ASP A 60 -9.35 5.62 15.29
N PRO A 61 -10.26 6.42 15.89
CA PRO A 61 -9.84 7.67 16.51
C PRO A 61 -8.73 7.53 17.54
N ARG A 62 -8.70 6.42 18.27
CA ARG A 62 -7.67 6.22 19.26
C ARG A 62 -6.29 6.04 18.62
N LEU A 63 -6.25 5.43 17.46
CA LEU A 63 -5.01 5.29 16.72
C LEU A 63 -4.60 6.60 16.08
N GLN A 64 -5.58 7.41 15.67
CA GLN A 64 -5.28 8.72 15.11
C GLN A 64 -4.54 9.57 16.13
N GLU A 65 -4.96 9.56 17.37
CA GLU A 65 -4.31 10.34 18.41
C GLU A 65 -2.86 9.93 18.59
N VAL A 66 -2.58 8.65 18.44
CA VAL A 66 -1.22 8.14 18.62
C VAL A 66 -0.36 8.41 17.39
N LEU A 67 -0.91 8.20 16.20
CA LEU A 67 -0.13 8.23 14.97
C LEU A 67 -0.03 9.61 14.34
N LEU A 68 -1.04 10.47 14.52
CA LEU A 68 -1.05 11.78 13.89
C LEU A 68 -0.92 12.85 14.95
N ARG A 69 0.30 13.22 15.25
CA ARG A 69 0.58 14.23 16.26
C ARG A 69 1.23 15.45 15.64
N GLY A 70 0.99 16.59 16.25
CA GLY A 70 1.64 17.82 15.85
C GLY A 70 1.38 18.14 14.40
N ASP A 71 2.42 18.35 13.64
CA ASP A 71 2.30 18.75 12.25
C ASP A 71 1.73 17.65 11.36
N ASP A 72 1.82 16.41 11.78
CA ASP A 72 1.26 15.31 10.99
C ASP A 72 -0.24 15.45 10.81
N ALA A 73 -0.91 16.02 11.78
CA ALA A 73 -2.36 16.18 11.71
C ALA A 73 -2.78 17.18 10.63
N LYS A 74 -1.85 17.98 10.13
CA LYS A 74 -2.13 18.98 9.12
C LYS A 74 -1.93 18.48 7.71
N VAL A 75 -1.31 17.32 7.56
CA VAL A 75 -1.04 16.75 6.25
C VAL A 75 -2.22 15.86 5.86
N GLU A 76 -2.65 16.01 4.62
CA GLU A 76 -3.72 15.14 4.12
C GLU A 76 -3.28 13.69 4.25
N THR A 77 -4.11 12.89 4.88
CA THR A 77 -3.79 11.50 5.15
C THR A 77 -4.97 10.63 4.76
N LEU A 78 -4.70 9.62 3.96
CA LEU A 78 -5.73 8.71 3.48
C LEU A 78 -5.50 7.35 4.12
N PHE A 79 -6.56 6.76 4.61
CA PHE A 79 -6.47 5.47 5.31
C PHE A 79 -7.15 4.40 4.48
N PHE A 80 -6.45 3.28 4.32
CA PHE A 80 -7.00 2.11 3.65
C PHE A 80 -6.97 0.95 4.64
N HIS A 81 -8.13 0.38 4.87
CA HIS A 81 -8.27 -0.74 5.81
C HIS A 81 -8.27 -2.05 5.05
N VAL A 82 -7.69 -3.06 5.65
CA VAL A 82 -7.68 -4.40 5.07
C VAL A 82 -8.25 -5.34 6.11
N GLY A 83 -9.47 -5.77 5.91
CA GLY A 83 -10.14 -6.68 6.82
C GLY A 83 -10.77 -6.02 8.03
N SER A 84 -10.11 -5.10 8.68
CA SER A 84 -10.65 -4.41 9.83
C SER A 84 -10.16 -2.97 9.86
N ARG A 85 -10.80 -2.16 10.68
CA ARG A 85 -10.43 -0.75 10.79
C ARG A 85 -9.09 -0.52 11.48
N GLN A 86 -8.51 -1.58 12.03
CA GLN A 86 -7.24 -1.50 12.74
C GLN A 86 -6.10 -2.12 11.96
N SER A 87 -6.38 -2.58 10.76
CA SER A 87 -5.37 -3.20 9.90
C SER A 87 -5.38 -2.49 8.56
N GLY A 88 -4.21 -2.15 8.07
CA GLY A 88 -4.14 -1.49 6.78
C GLY A 88 -2.92 -0.59 6.69
N PHE A 89 -3.06 0.47 5.91
CA PHE A 89 -1.94 1.37 5.69
C PHE A 89 -2.43 2.80 5.45
N VAL A 90 -1.48 3.70 5.58
CA VAL A 90 -1.72 5.13 5.44
C VAL A 90 -1.03 5.60 4.16
N LEU A 91 -1.74 6.40 3.38
CA LEU A 91 -1.19 6.98 2.17
C LEU A 91 -1.14 8.50 2.34
N ARG A 92 0.05 9.06 2.22
CA ARG A 92 0.28 10.50 2.37
C ARG A 92 1.05 11.03 1.17
N PRO A 93 0.60 12.15 0.59
CA PRO A 93 1.30 12.70 -0.58
C PRO A 93 2.76 13.04 -0.32
N ASP A 94 3.08 13.50 0.90
CA ASP A 94 4.44 13.92 1.21
C ASP A 94 5.41 12.76 1.42
N GLU A 95 4.90 11.55 1.57
CA GLU A 95 5.75 10.38 1.73
C GLU A 95 5.73 9.46 0.52
N PHE A 96 4.89 9.74 -0.43
CA PHE A 96 4.77 8.91 -1.62
C PHE A 96 5.94 9.15 -2.56
N GLU A 97 6.64 8.09 -2.95
CA GLU A 97 7.72 8.19 -3.91
C GLU A 97 7.29 7.76 -5.29
N ARG A 98 6.66 6.59 -5.37
CA ARG A 98 6.16 6.10 -6.66
C ARG A 98 5.21 4.95 -6.44
N GLY A 99 4.43 4.68 -7.49
CA GLY A 99 3.60 3.49 -7.54
C GLY A 99 3.71 2.87 -8.91
N PHE A 100 3.45 1.59 -9.01
CA PHE A 100 3.43 0.93 -10.31
C PHE A 100 2.73 -0.43 -10.18
N TRP A 101 2.26 -0.92 -11.31
CA TRP A 101 1.71 -2.27 -11.37
C TRP A 101 2.80 -3.23 -11.76
N GLN A 102 2.93 -4.28 -10.99
CA GLN A 102 3.82 -5.37 -11.33
C GLN A 102 2.93 -6.50 -11.84
N GLY A 103 2.82 -6.62 -13.16
CA GLY A 103 1.81 -7.48 -13.74
C GLY A 103 0.45 -6.85 -13.61
N GLU A 104 -0.58 -7.67 -13.61
CA GLU A 104 -1.96 -7.19 -13.57
C GLU A 104 -2.58 -7.25 -12.19
N GLU A 105 -1.91 -7.92 -11.26
CA GLU A 105 -2.52 -8.23 -9.98
C GLU A 105 -1.77 -7.69 -8.78
N GLN A 106 -0.68 -6.98 -9.00
CA GLN A 106 0.09 -6.48 -7.88
C GLN A 106 0.37 -4.99 -8.05
N LEU A 107 -0.19 -4.20 -7.16
CA LEU A 107 0.06 -2.76 -7.13
C LEU A 107 1.12 -2.50 -6.07
N VAL A 108 2.22 -1.89 -6.47
CA VAL A 108 3.33 -1.63 -5.56
C VAL A 108 3.39 -0.13 -5.29
N LEU A 109 3.44 0.23 -4.00
CA LEU A 109 3.58 1.62 -3.57
C LEU A 109 4.89 1.74 -2.81
N GLN A 110 5.74 2.64 -3.25
CA GLN A 110 6.97 2.93 -2.53
C GLN A 110 6.77 4.21 -1.75
N LEU A 111 6.73 4.05 -0.45
CA LEU A 111 6.55 5.15 0.49
C LEU A 111 7.89 5.37 1.19
N GLY A 112 8.06 6.49 1.82
CA GLY A 112 9.36 6.87 2.37
C GLY A 112 10.18 5.74 2.99
N ASN A 113 9.64 5.05 3.97
CA ASN A 113 10.36 4.00 4.68
C ASN A 113 9.88 2.60 4.36
N CYS A 114 8.92 2.47 3.48
CA CYS A 114 8.20 1.22 3.39
C CYS A 114 7.71 0.99 1.97
N VAL A 115 7.71 -0.26 1.57
CA VAL A 115 7.11 -0.67 0.31
C VAL A 115 5.85 -1.44 0.65
N VAL A 116 4.73 -1.01 0.07
CA VAL A 116 3.44 -1.66 0.27
C VAL A 116 3.05 -2.32 -1.04
N SER A 117 2.83 -3.62 -1.01
CA SER A 117 2.42 -4.36 -2.19
C SER A 117 1.02 -4.89 -1.97
N VAL A 118 0.11 -4.50 -2.85
CA VAL A 118 -1.28 -4.91 -2.77
C VAL A 118 -1.53 -5.94 -3.86
N LEU A 119 -1.75 -7.19 -3.45
CA LEU A 119 -2.00 -8.27 -4.38
C LEU A 119 -3.50 -8.49 -4.47
N VAL A 120 -4.01 -8.39 -5.69
CA VAL A 120 -5.45 -8.47 -5.93
C VAL A 120 -5.86 -9.93 -6.02
N ALA A 121 -7.09 -10.21 -5.62
CA ALA A 121 -7.63 -11.55 -5.70
C ALA A 121 -7.63 -12.06 -7.13
N GLY A 122 -7.09 -13.22 -7.33
CA GLY A 122 -7.06 -13.96 -8.55
C GLY A 122 -6.85 -15.37 -8.08
N GLU A 123 -5.89 -16.06 -8.65
CA GLU A 123 -5.56 -17.37 -8.16
C GLU A 123 -5.06 -17.33 -6.72
N LEU A 124 -4.28 -16.30 -6.40
CA LEU A 124 -3.77 -16.16 -5.04
C LEU A 124 -4.92 -15.94 -4.07
N GLY A 125 -5.90 -15.11 -4.45
CA GLY A 125 -7.06 -14.88 -3.61
C GLY A 125 -7.84 -16.16 -3.36
N ARG A 126 -8.02 -16.97 -4.38
CA ARG A 126 -8.72 -18.23 -4.23
C ARG A 126 -7.94 -19.18 -3.32
N ALA A 127 -6.63 -19.18 -3.42
CA ALA A 127 -5.81 -20.03 -2.56
C ALA A 127 -5.93 -19.61 -1.11
N LEU A 128 -6.00 -18.32 -0.86
CA LEU A 128 -6.12 -17.82 0.50
C LEU A 128 -7.48 -18.08 1.13
N GLU A 129 -8.49 -18.28 0.31
CA GLU A 129 -9.83 -18.54 0.81
C GLU A 129 -10.07 -19.99 1.23
N ARG A 130 -9.13 -20.83 0.97
CA ARG A 130 -9.26 -22.26 1.31
C ARG A 130 -8.92 -22.53 2.77
#